data_9c6de4ae7336d5ef71303577890e4943
#
_entry.id   9c6de4ae7336d5ef71303577890e4943
#
_cell.length_a   1.000
_cell.length_b   1.000
_cell.length_c   1.000
_cell.angle_alpha   90.00
_cell.angle_beta   90.00
_cell.angle_gamma   90.00
#
_symmetry.space_group_name_H-M   'P 1'
#
loop_
_entity.id
_entity.type
_entity.pdbx_description
1 polymer ?
#
loop_
_entity_poly.entity_id
_entity_poly.type
_entity_poly.pdbx_seq_one_letter_code
_entity_poly.pdbx_strand_id
1 'polypeptide(L)'
;MNKRSLSLVVSAAILISACGESGQPETEEAAEEAAEVAACPQPDSDGNVQIQDGLVAKITKTGYGRAAVSKDYADVHTTLWLYDEAAEGGRGLEIWSSGGTDPFQFQIDSGQVIKGWDLGVTCMIEGEIRELKIAPELGYGERGKNPVPPNATLLFEIELVKLTAPD
;
A
#
# COMPACT_ATOMS: atom_id res chain seq x y z
N MET A 1 -62.14 4.54 4.48
CA MET A 1 -62.57 5.11 3.17
C MET A 1 -61.35 5.11 2.26
N ASN A 2 -61.22 4.06 1.45
CA ASN A 2 -61.37 4.00 0.00
C ASN A 2 -60.41 4.97 -0.72
N LYS A 3 -59.51 4.58 -1.61
CA LYS A 3 -59.77 3.77 -2.83
C LYS A 3 -58.48 3.14 -3.38
N ARG A 4 -58.63 1.93 -3.85
CA ARG A 4 -57.80 1.18 -4.82
C ARG A 4 -57.67 1.97 -6.13
N SER A 5 -56.55 1.86 -6.79
CA SER A 5 -56.52 1.87 -8.24
C SER A 5 -55.42 0.94 -8.79
N LEU A 6 -55.91 0.00 -9.49
CA LEU A 6 -55.27 -1.01 -10.33
C LEU A 6 -55.00 -0.41 -11.72
N SER A 7 -53.93 -0.76 -12.37
CA SER A 7 -53.74 -0.85 -13.81
C SER A 7 -52.29 -0.63 -14.15
N LEU A 8 -51.58 -1.26 -15.08
CA LEU A 8 -51.91 -2.18 -16.15
C LEU A 8 -50.58 -2.78 -16.63
N VAL A 9 -50.58 -4.06 -16.88
CA VAL A 9 -49.50 -4.80 -17.56
C VAL A 9 -49.47 -4.37 -19.00
N VAL A 10 -48.30 -4.03 -19.49
CA VAL A 10 -48.02 -4.03 -20.94
C VAL A 10 -46.79 -4.86 -21.20
N SER A 11 -47.02 -6.09 -21.64
CA SER A 11 -46.04 -6.93 -22.34
C SER A 11 -45.75 -6.33 -23.70
N ALA A 12 -44.49 -6.10 -23.97
CA ALA A 12 -44.00 -5.98 -25.35
C ALA A 12 -42.78 -6.86 -25.51
N ALA A 13 -42.98 -8.03 -26.07
CA ALA A 13 -41.96 -8.88 -26.62
C ALA A 13 -41.38 -8.24 -27.88
N ILE A 14 -40.10 -7.96 -27.91
CA ILE A 14 -39.38 -7.70 -29.12
C ILE A 14 -38.27 -8.73 -29.23
N LEU A 15 -38.50 -9.67 -30.15
CA LEU A 15 -37.49 -10.54 -30.73
C LEU A 15 -36.59 -9.71 -31.60
N ILE A 16 -35.30 -9.59 -31.28
CA ILE A 16 -34.28 -9.19 -32.22
C ILE A 16 -33.20 -10.27 -32.27
N SER A 17 -33.04 -10.73 -33.48
CA SER A 17 -32.18 -11.76 -34.00
C SER A 17 -30.70 -11.59 -33.69
N ALA A 18 -30.02 -12.73 -33.57
CA ALA A 18 -28.60 -12.94 -33.40
C ALA A 18 -27.73 -12.14 -34.41
N CYS A 19 -26.65 -11.57 -33.88
CA CYS A 19 -25.37 -11.51 -34.58
C CYS A 19 -24.26 -11.49 -33.53
N GLY A 20 -23.25 -12.34 -33.75
CA GLY A 20 -22.20 -12.70 -32.82
C GLY A 20 -21.45 -11.54 -32.21
N GLU A 21 -21.25 -11.66 -30.93
CA GLU A 21 -20.39 -10.83 -30.12
C GLU A 21 -19.39 -11.75 -29.43
N SER A 22 -18.15 -11.60 -29.84
CA SER A 22 -17.00 -12.17 -29.14
C SER A 22 -16.95 -11.55 -27.75
N GLY A 23 -17.53 -12.26 -26.78
CA GLY A 23 -17.44 -11.89 -25.37
C GLY A 23 -15.99 -11.95 -24.91
N GLN A 24 -15.40 -10.81 -24.69
CA GLN A 24 -14.24 -10.66 -23.83
C GLN A 24 -14.69 -10.94 -22.39
N PRO A 25 -13.96 -11.75 -21.64
CA PRO A 25 -14.11 -11.77 -20.19
C PRO A 25 -13.36 -10.56 -19.63
N GLU A 26 -13.98 -9.41 -19.69
CA GLU A 26 -13.48 -8.25 -18.96
C GLU A 26 -14.12 -8.24 -17.57
N THR A 27 -13.25 -8.36 -16.55
CA THR A 27 -13.31 -7.44 -15.43
C THR A 27 -13.98 -7.86 -14.13
N GLU A 28 -13.91 -9.08 -13.68
CA GLU A 28 -14.00 -9.31 -12.22
C GLU A 28 -12.68 -8.92 -11.54
N GLU A 29 -11.54 -9.28 -12.12
CA GLU A 29 -10.20 -9.02 -11.61
C GLU A 29 -9.86 -7.51 -11.60
N ALA A 30 -10.20 -6.77 -12.65
CA ALA A 30 -9.98 -5.32 -12.70
C ALA A 30 -10.92 -4.52 -11.78
N ALA A 31 -12.11 -5.05 -11.48
CA ALA A 31 -13.02 -4.43 -10.53
C ALA A 31 -12.59 -4.69 -9.08
N GLU A 32 -11.99 -5.85 -8.79
CA GLU A 32 -11.44 -6.20 -7.48
C GLU A 32 -10.18 -5.40 -7.19
N GLU A 33 -9.26 -5.28 -8.16
CA GLU A 33 -8.06 -4.43 -8.08
C GLU A 33 -8.41 -2.95 -7.87
N ALA A 34 -9.41 -2.42 -8.58
CA ALA A 34 -9.87 -1.05 -8.41
C ALA A 34 -10.54 -0.81 -7.03
N ALA A 35 -11.21 -1.81 -6.48
CA ALA A 35 -11.83 -1.73 -5.15
C ALA A 35 -10.77 -1.78 -4.03
N GLU A 36 -9.68 -2.52 -4.22
CA GLU A 36 -8.59 -2.63 -3.26
C GLU A 36 -7.73 -1.36 -3.22
N VAL A 37 -7.47 -0.74 -4.36
CA VAL A 37 -6.82 0.58 -4.44
C VAL A 37 -7.69 1.68 -3.81
N ALA A 38 -9.01 1.58 -3.91
CA ALA A 38 -9.93 2.51 -3.26
C ALA A 38 -9.93 2.41 -1.72
N ALA A 39 -9.45 1.30 -1.16
CA ALA A 39 -9.28 1.09 0.28
C ALA A 39 -7.98 1.68 0.84
N CYS A 40 -7.05 2.11 -0.02
CA CYS A 40 -5.77 2.68 0.41
C CYS A 40 -5.97 4.07 1.03
N PRO A 41 -5.32 4.36 2.18
CA PRO A 41 -5.35 5.68 2.77
C PRO A 41 -4.81 6.72 1.80
N GLN A 42 -5.52 7.84 1.64
CA GLN A 42 -5.10 8.90 0.74
C GLN A 42 -4.15 9.87 1.44
N PRO A 43 -3.13 10.39 0.74
CA PRO A 43 -2.25 11.40 1.30
C PRO A 43 -2.98 12.73 1.49
N ASP A 44 -2.54 13.48 2.51
CA ASP A 44 -2.92 14.88 2.69
C ASP A 44 -2.20 15.80 1.67
N SER A 45 -2.42 17.11 1.79
CA SER A 45 -1.81 18.13 0.90
C SER A 45 -0.28 18.13 0.93
N ASP A 46 0.33 17.61 1.99
CA ASP A 46 1.78 17.57 2.21
C ASP A 46 2.40 16.20 1.91
N GLY A 47 1.57 15.26 1.40
CA GLY A 47 1.96 13.91 1.07
C GLY A 47 2.01 12.94 2.25
N ASN A 48 1.52 13.35 3.43
CA ASN A 48 1.52 12.47 4.60
C ASN A 48 0.29 11.55 4.58
N VAL A 49 0.51 10.31 4.96
CA VAL A 49 -0.50 9.27 5.10
C VAL A 49 -0.46 8.73 6.52
N GLN A 50 -1.51 8.93 7.29
CA GLN A 50 -1.66 8.27 8.59
C GLN A 50 -2.15 6.84 8.35
N ILE A 51 -1.28 5.86 8.54
CA ILE A 51 -1.63 4.44 8.33
C ILE A 51 -2.31 3.89 9.57
N GLN A 52 -1.68 4.06 10.72
CA GLN A 52 -2.24 3.75 12.05
C GLN A 52 -1.45 4.46 13.15
N ASP A 53 -1.86 4.28 14.42
CA ASP A 53 -1.12 4.81 15.56
C ASP A 53 0.32 4.28 15.57
N GLY A 54 1.29 5.19 15.63
CA GLY A 54 2.71 4.86 15.60
C GLY A 54 3.29 4.59 14.21
N LEU A 55 2.50 4.73 13.13
CA LEU A 55 2.96 4.57 11.76
C LEU A 55 2.44 5.68 10.85
N VAL A 56 3.34 6.56 10.45
CA VAL A 56 3.08 7.65 9.50
C VAL A 56 3.96 7.45 8.29
N ALA A 57 3.36 7.55 7.12
CA ALA A 57 4.07 7.58 5.85
C ALA A 57 4.08 9.00 5.28
N LYS A 58 5.11 9.32 4.50
CA LYS A 58 5.18 10.51 3.67
C LYS A 58 5.62 10.12 2.27
N ILE A 59 4.77 10.35 1.29
CA ILE A 59 5.09 10.10 -0.12
C ILE A 59 5.97 11.24 -0.63
N THR A 60 7.21 10.92 -0.97
CA THR A 60 8.18 11.90 -1.49
C THR A 60 8.29 11.87 -3.01
N LYS A 61 7.94 10.73 -3.61
CA LYS A 61 7.84 10.54 -5.06
C LYS A 61 6.68 9.60 -5.36
N THR A 62 5.80 9.98 -6.24
CA THR A 62 4.69 9.13 -6.70
C THR A 62 5.18 8.06 -7.68
N GLY A 63 4.58 6.87 -7.60
CA GLY A 63 4.84 5.77 -8.50
C GLY A 63 3.87 5.72 -9.69
N TYR A 64 3.87 4.59 -10.38
CA TYR A 64 2.98 4.28 -11.51
C TYR A 64 2.63 2.78 -11.51
N GLY A 65 1.46 2.44 -12.03
CA GLY A 65 0.99 1.06 -12.07
C GLY A 65 0.01 0.72 -10.95
N ARG A 66 -0.03 -0.54 -10.57
CA ARG A 66 -0.91 -1.02 -9.52
C ARG A 66 -0.34 -0.77 -8.13
N ALA A 67 -1.22 -0.75 -7.14
CA ALA A 67 -0.82 -0.69 -5.75
C ALA A 67 -0.38 -2.07 -5.23
N ALA A 68 0.51 -2.04 -4.25
CA ALA A 68 0.94 -3.22 -3.51
C ALA A 68 -0.18 -3.74 -2.62
N VAL A 69 -0.44 -5.04 -2.71
CA VAL A 69 -1.46 -5.73 -1.92
C VAL A 69 -0.83 -6.82 -1.05
N SER A 70 -1.62 -7.33 -0.10
CA SER A 70 -1.19 -8.45 0.75
C SER A 70 -0.76 -9.64 -0.08
N LYS A 71 0.35 -10.27 0.32
CA LYS A 71 0.99 -11.43 -0.31
C LYS A 71 1.78 -11.15 -1.60
N ASP A 72 1.76 -9.95 -2.15
CA ASP A 72 2.71 -9.60 -3.20
C ASP A 72 4.17 -9.74 -2.73
N TYR A 73 5.06 -10.01 -3.67
CA TYR A 73 6.50 -9.85 -3.45
C TYR A 73 6.91 -8.44 -3.85
N ALA A 74 7.51 -7.73 -2.90
CA ALA A 74 8.04 -6.38 -3.10
C ALA A 74 9.57 -6.40 -3.16
N ASP A 75 10.13 -5.87 -4.23
CA ASP A 75 11.56 -5.57 -4.37
C ASP A 75 11.77 -4.10 -4.01
N VAL A 76 12.55 -3.82 -2.97
CA VAL A 76 12.72 -2.46 -2.46
C VAL A 76 14.18 -2.07 -2.29
N HIS A 77 14.48 -0.79 -2.52
CA HIS A 77 15.66 -0.15 -1.96
C HIS A 77 15.25 0.62 -0.71
N THR A 78 16.14 0.66 0.29
CA THR A 78 15.81 1.33 1.53
C THR A 78 17.03 1.87 2.26
N THR A 79 16.82 2.93 3.02
CA THR A 79 17.76 3.47 3.99
C THR A 79 17.06 3.63 5.34
N LEU A 80 17.75 3.27 6.42
CA LEU A 80 17.26 3.35 7.79
C LEU A 80 18.06 4.38 8.57
N TRP A 81 17.35 5.32 9.20
CA TRP A 81 17.88 6.22 10.23
C TRP A 81 17.18 5.98 11.58
N LEU A 82 17.88 6.27 12.66
CA LEU A 82 17.20 6.57 13.92
C LEU A 82 16.49 7.92 13.76
N TYR A 83 15.20 7.96 14.08
CA TYR A 83 14.46 9.23 14.01
C TYR A 83 14.97 10.21 15.06
N ASP A 84 15.31 11.41 14.64
CA ASP A 84 15.71 12.51 15.51
C ASP A 84 14.92 13.78 15.11
N GLU A 85 14.08 14.24 16.00
CA GLU A 85 13.22 15.41 15.76
C GLU A 85 14.02 16.70 15.51
N ALA A 86 15.26 16.78 16.03
CA ALA A 86 16.13 17.92 15.84
C ALA A 86 16.89 17.91 14.50
N ALA A 87 16.93 16.75 13.83
CA ALA A 87 17.61 16.60 12.55
C ALA A 87 16.71 17.02 11.38
N GLU A 88 17.32 17.49 10.30
CA GLU A 88 16.59 17.83 9.08
C GLU A 88 15.84 16.62 8.53
N GLY A 89 14.54 16.77 8.30
CA GLY A 89 13.67 15.68 7.85
C GLY A 89 13.52 14.53 8.87
N GLY A 90 13.95 14.71 10.13
CA GLY A 90 13.94 13.66 11.13
C GLY A 90 15.03 12.59 10.94
N ARG A 91 15.97 12.81 10.02
CA ARG A 91 17.05 11.86 9.65
C ARG A 91 18.23 12.00 10.60
N GLY A 92 18.19 11.28 11.72
CA GLY A 92 19.28 11.22 12.68
C GLY A 92 20.41 10.30 12.19
N LEU A 93 20.92 9.45 13.08
CA LEU A 93 22.01 8.53 12.74
C LEU A 93 21.56 7.50 11.69
N GLU A 94 22.26 7.44 10.57
CA GLU A 94 22.07 6.39 9.58
C GLU A 94 22.57 5.05 10.14
N ILE A 95 21.71 4.05 10.11
CA ILE A 95 21.98 2.72 10.63
C ILE A 95 22.37 1.77 9.52
N TRP A 96 21.68 1.87 8.38
CA TRP A 96 21.87 0.98 7.25
C TRP A 96 21.24 1.56 5.96
N SER A 97 21.85 1.19 4.82
CA SER A 97 21.31 1.51 3.51
C SER A 97 21.58 0.35 2.54
N SER A 98 20.65 0.08 1.64
CA SER A 98 20.86 -0.86 0.53
C SER A 98 21.81 -0.33 -0.55
N GLY A 99 22.02 0.99 -0.62
CA GLY A 99 23.12 1.67 -1.28
C GLY A 99 23.51 1.20 -2.69
N GLY A 100 22.54 0.93 -3.58
CA GLY A 100 22.83 0.54 -4.97
C GLY A 100 23.24 -0.93 -5.15
N THR A 101 23.03 -1.78 -4.14
CA THR A 101 23.06 -3.24 -4.26
C THR A 101 21.78 -3.76 -4.91
N ASP A 102 21.66 -5.08 -5.06
CA ASP A 102 20.39 -5.69 -5.49
C ASP A 102 19.26 -5.32 -4.53
N PRO A 103 18.03 -5.07 -5.02
CA PRO A 103 16.89 -4.81 -4.18
C PRO A 103 16.63 -5.93 -3.17
N PHE A 104 16.20 -5.55 -1.98
CA PHE A 104 15.75 -6.52 -0.98
C PHE A 104 14.32 -6.96 -1.30
N GLN A 105 14.11 -8.27 -1.47
CA GLN A 105 12.79 -8.84 -1.74
C GLN A 105 12.17 -9.41 -0.47
N PHE A 106 10.91 -9.13 -0.25
CA PHE A 106 10.10 -9.78 0.80
C PHE A 106 8.64 -9.91 0.36
N GLN A 107 7.91 -10.82 0.98
CA GLN A 107 6.48 -10.97 0.76
C GLN A 107 5.71 -10.10 1.77
N ILE A 108 4.84 -9.24 1.27
CA ILE A 108 4.01 -8.31 2.06
C ILE A 108 3.06 -9.11 2.96
N ASP A 109 2.85 -8.65 4.20
CA ASP A 109 1.95 -9.26 5.18
C ASP A 109 2.24 -10.75 5.45
N SER A 110 3.52 -11.11 5.45
CA SER A 110 4.00 -12.46 5.75
C SER A 110 4.73 -12.55 7.09
N GLY A 111 4.99 -11.42 7.75
CA GLY A 111 5.78 -11.34 8.97
C GLY A 111 7.28 -11.61 8.78
N GLN A 112 7.79 -11.52 7.56
CA GLN A 112 9.22 -11.61 7.26
C GLN A 112 9.98 -10.36 7.68
N VAL A 113 9.28 -9.24 7.76
CA VAL A 113 9.81 -7.92 8.11
C VAL A 113 9.14 -7.38 9.38
N ILE A 114 9.58 -6.23 9.87
CA ILE A 114 8.90 -5.56 10.99
C ILE A 114 7.48 -5.15 10.59
N LYS A 115 6.57 -5.12 11.57
CA LYS A 115 5.15 -4.83 11.31
C LYS A 115 4.93 -3.48 10.62
N GLY A 116 5.76 -2.47 10.96
CA GLY A 116 5.70 -1.17 10.30
C GLY A 116 5.97 -1.23 8.80
N TRP A 117 6.76 -2.20 8.32
CA TRP A 117 6.98 -2.43 6.90
C TRP A 117 5.82 -3.14 6.23
N ASP A 118 5.35 -4.26 6.80
CA ASP A 118 4.20 -4.99 6.26
C ASP A 118 3.00 -4.04 6.03
N LEU A 119 2.74 -3.15 6.99
CA LEU A 119 1.67 -2.16 6.87
C LEU A 119 2.04 -0.97 5.97
N GLY A 120 3.28 -0.50 6.06
CA GLY A 120 3.74 0.72 5.41
C GLY A 120 4.00 0.57 3.92
N VAL A 121 4.34 -0.65 3.45
CA VAL A 121 4.57 -0.95 2.03
C VAL A 121 3.27 -1.33 1.32
N THR A 122 2.28 -1.83 2.05
CA THR A 122 0.93 -2.02 1.51
C THR A 122 0.42 -0.70 0.92
N CYS A 123 -0.23 -0.76 -0.23
CA CYS A 123 -0.67 0.41 -1.01
C CYS A 123 0.44 1.29 -1.61
N MET A 124 1.71 0.91 -1.54
CA MET A 124 2.74 1.57 -2.37
C MET A 124 2.56 1.20 -3.84
N ILE A 125 2.99 2.09 -4.71
CA ILE A 125 2.94 1.91 -6.16
C ILE A 125 4.37 1.77 -6.69
N GLU A 126 4.60 0.94 -7.72
CA GLU A 126 5.94 0.78 -8.30
C GLU A 126 6.56 2.12 -8.70
N GLY A 127 7.82 2.32 -8.33
CA GLY A 127 8.56 3.58 -8.50
C GLY A 127 8.25 4.65 -7.47
N GLU A 128 7.34 4.39 -6.52
CA GLU A 128 7.07 5.29 -5.39
C GLU A 128 8.24 5.29 -4.41
N ILE A 129 8.56 6.48 -3.87
CA ILE A 129 9.45 6.63 -2.72
C ILE A 129 8.63 7.16 -1.56
N ARG A 130 8.73 6.46 -0.45
CA ARG A 130 7.98 6.74 0.77
C ARG A 130 8.91 6.76 1.98
N GLU A 131 8.79 7.78 2.82
CA GLU A 131 9.37 7.77 4.15
C GLU A 131 8.37 7.16 5.14
N LEU A 132 8.81 6.22 5.97
CA LEU A 132 8.01 5.60 7.02
C LEU A 132 8.60 5.95 8.38
N LYS A 133 7.87 6.72 9.19
CA LYS A 133 8.16 6.92 10.60
C LYS A 133 7.45 5.84 11.41
N ILE A 134 8.22 4.98 12.05
CA ILE A 134 7.76 3.76 12.71
C ILE A 134 8.07 3.85 14.20
N ALA A 135 7.04 3.82 15.03
CA ALA A 135 7.20 3.76 16.48
C ALA A 135 7.79 2.40 16.92
N PRO A 136 8.43 2.35 18.09
CA PRO A 136 9.11 1.14 18.56
C PRO A 136 8.26 -0.12 18.53
N GLU A 137 6.97 -0.02 18.85
CA GLU A 137 6.02 -1.15 18.94
C GLU A 137 5.78 -1.84 17.59
N LEU A 138 5.98 -1.10 16.50
CA LEU A 138 5.86 -1.59 15.12
C LEU A 138 7.22 -1.88 14.48
N GLY A 139 8.31 -1.58 15.22
CA GLY A 139 9.69 -1.79 14.83
C GLY A 139 10.36 -2.90 15.65
N TYR A 140 11.41 -2.53 16.38
CA TYR A 140 12.22 -3.47 17.17
C TYR A 140 11.92 -3.44 18.67
N GLY A 141 10.94 -2.63 19.11
CA GLY A 141 10.40 -2.60 20.46
C GLY A 141 11.39 -2.26 21.56
N GLU A 142 11.04 -2.72 22.77
CA GLU A 142 11.84 -2.51 23.98
C GLU A 142 13.21 -3.21 23.97
N ARG A 143 13.39 -4.21 23.13
CA ARG A 143 14.66 -4.97 23.07
C ARG A 143 15.66 -4.34 22.10
N GLY A 144 15.17 -3.63 21.08
CA GLY A 144 16.01 -3.18 19.97
C GLY A 144 16.54 -4.36 19.14
N LYS A 145 17.40 -4.07 18.20
CA LYS A 145 18.15 -5.05 17.38
C LYS A 145 19.45 -4.40 16.93
N ASN A 146 20.59 -4.86 17.47
CA ASN A 146 21.88 -4.26 17.11
C ASN A 146 22.02 -4.01 15.59
N PRO A 147 22.34 -2.78 15.14
CA PRO A 147 22.73 -1.61 15.90
C PRO A 147 21.57 -0.68 16.38
N VAL A 148 20.30 -1.03 16.16
CA VAL A 148 19.15 -0.24 16.63
C VAL A 148 18.98 -0.38 18.15
N PRO A 149 18.99 0.74 18.90
CA PRO A 149 18.82 0.71 20.36
C PRO A 149 17.38 0.35 20.77
N PRO A 150 17.18 -0.02 22.06
CA PRO A 150 15.85 -0.18 22.64
C PRO A 150 14.98 1.08 22.50
N ASN A 151 13.67 0.87 22.27
CA ASN A 151 12.67 1.93 22.17
C ASN A 151 12.98 3.01 21.12
N ALA A 152 13.71 2.66 20.07
CA ALA A 152 14.02 3.59 18.99
C ALA A 152 12.82 3.79 18.05
N THR A 153 12.48 5.04 17.78
CA THR A 153 11.66 5.39 16.62
C THR A 153 12.53 5.34 15.38
N LEU A 154 12.04 4.71 14.33
CA LEU A 154 12.75 4.48 13.09
C LEU A 154 12.21 5.39 11.99
N LEU A 155 13.11 5.85 11.13
CA LEU A 155 12.75 6.50 9.88
C LEU A 155 13.36 5.69 8.74
N PHE A 156 12.50 5.13 7.90
CA PHE A 156 12.91 4.47 6.67
C PHE A 156 12.56 5.33 5.47
N GLU A 157 13.46 5.41 4.51
CA GLU A 157 13.11 5.75 3.14
C GLU A 157 13.05 4.44 2.36
N ILE A 158 11.94 4.20 1.68
CA ILE A 158 11.70 2.97 0.90
C ILE A 158 11.33 3.37 -0.53
N GLU A 159 12.08 2.89 -1.50
CA GLU A 159 11.73 2.93 -2.92
C GLU A 159 11.20 1.55 -3.32
N LEU A 160 9.96 1.48 -3.78
CA LEU A 160 9.38 0.26 -4.33
C LEU A 160 9.80 0.12 -5.79
N VAL A 161 10.71 -0.82 -6.05
CA VAL A 161 11.29 -1.03 -7.38
C VAL A 161 10.37 -1.85 -8.26
N LYS A 162 9.78 -2.93 -7.69
CA LYS A 162 8.97 -3.89 -8.45
C LYS A 162 7.98 -4.61 -7.53
N LEU A 163 6.83 -4.94 -8.09
CA LEU A 163 5.84 -5.86 -7.51
C LEU A 163 5.71 -7.12 -8.35
N THR A 164 5.65 -8.26 -7.68
CA THR A 164 5.35 -9.54 -8.32
C THR A 164 4.20 -10.20 -7.55
N ALA A 165 3.13 -10.55 -8.28
CA ALA A 165 2.01 -11.25 -7.67
C ALA A 165 2.47 -12.64 -7.16
N PRO A 166 1.83 -13.18 -6.12
CA PRO A 166 2.06 -14.57 -5.71
C PRO A 166 1.61 -15.54 -6.81
N ASP A 167 2.28 -16.69 -6.89
CA ASP A 167 1.91 -17.80 -7.79
C ASP A 167 0.58 -18.48 -7.37
#